data_e226512ea87a87a50e68860dbfcc337e
#
_entry.id   e226512ea87a87a50e68860dbfcc337e
#
_cell.length_a   1.000
_cell.length_b   1.000
_cell.length_c   1.000
_cell.angle_alpha   90.00
_cell.angle_beta   90.00
_cell.angle_gamma   90.00
#
_symmetry.space_group_name_H-M   'P 1'
#
loop_
_entity.id
_entity.type
_entity.pdbx_description
1 polymer ?
#
loop_
_entity_poly.entity_id
_entity_poly.type
_entity_poly.pdbx_seq_one_letter_code
_entity_poly.pdbx_strand_id
1 'polypeptide(L)'
;MKTDIPLKLLTALRGADLLPLLGLPAASLVRVETRELPASATRLDTLLRVRSPQGQDYLHLVEWQGYYDPAVLWRLAGYVAWFGQQEPGTTVVGTVVYLAPEYDVGDTLTQVIDGQVVQAWPVGRIQLWTQDAQDALAANSLGLAVLSPLMRNADASLVEAAARLVVQQAPPTQQGDLLSILGTFAEPLLQPQRFMHLVGREKLMGSGLFDLLMQEREAELRETYETKLREQQAQFRQQEERLREQQAQFRQQEEQFRQELQQTLEETLLVRFPAAPLVLMRDIRRVHSLPELRRLIVAVQQVPDLAVAEQLLHAAAQPSENGVS
;
A
#
# COMPACT_ATOMS: atom_id res chain seq x y z
N MET A 1 -0.74 -2.40 9.99
CA MET A 1 0.10 -3.48 10.60
C MET A 1 -0.76 -4.73 10.74
N LYS A 2 -0.34 -5.87 10.22
CA LYS A 2 -1.09 -7.14 10.37
C LYS A 2 -0.78 -7.74 11.75
N THR A 3 -1.56 -7.37 12.74
CA THR A 3 -1.36 -7.78 14.14
C THR A 3 -2.10 -9.05 14.53
N ASP A 4 -3.04 -9.51 13.70
CA ASP A 4 -3.92 -10.64 13.99
C ASP A 4 -3.15 -11.95 14.24
N ILE A 5 -2.25 -12.33 13.33
CA ILE A 5 -1.47 -13.57 13.44
C ILE A 5 -0.54 -13.56 14.66
N PRO A 6 0.28 -12.53 14.90
CA PRO A 6 1.11 -12.41 16.09
C PRO A 6 0.32 -12.52 17.41
N LEU A 7 -0.82 -11.85 17.50
CA LEU A 7 -1.62 -11.84 18.72
C LEU A 7 -2.32 -13.17 18.99
N LYS A 8 -2.85 -13.83 17.97
CA LYS A 8 -3.37 -15.19 18.08
C LYS A 8 -2.30 -16.19 18.55
N LEU A 9 -1.11 -16.08 17.97
CA LEU A 9 0.02 -16.95 18.38
C LEU A 9 0.47 -16.63 19.79
N LEU A 10 0.58 -15.36 20.17
CA LEU A 10 0.90 -14.96 21.55
C LEU A 10 -0.11 -15.55 22.54
N THR A 11 -1.40 -15.46 22.25
CA THR A 11 -2.43 -16.02 23.11
C THR A 11 -2.33 -17.56 23.20
N ALA A 12 -2.05 -18.23 22.11
CA ALA A 12 -1.85 -19.69 22.11
C ALA A 12 -0.63 -20.12 22.95
N LEU A 13 0.47 -19.38 22.87
CA LEU A 13 1.71 -19.69 23.60
C LEU A 13 1.68 -19.25 25.06
N ARG A 14 1.05 -18.11 25.36
CA ARG A 14 1.16 -17.40 26.65
C ARG A 14 -0.18 -16.88 27.19
N GLY A 15 -1.29 -17.56 26.88
CA GLY A 15 -2.63 -17.13 27.28
C GLY A 15 -2.79 -16.90 28.79
N ALA A 16 -2.11 -17.70 29.63
CA ALA A 16 -2.14 -17.50 31.09
C ALA A 16 -1.53 -16.15 31.52
N ASP A 17 -0.48 -15.69 30.83
CA ASP A 17 0.20 -14.42 31.12
C ASP A 17 -0.68 -13.20 30.79
N LEU A 18 -1.73 -13.38 29.99
CA LEU A 18 -2.66 -12.34 29.60
C LEU A 18 -3.80 -12.14 30.63
N LEU A 19 -4.03 -13.10 31.54
CA LEU A 19 -5.12 -13.02 32.50
C LEU A 19 -5.07 -11.76 33.39
N PRO A 20 -3.92 -11.32 33.92
CA PRO A 20 -3.86 -10.06 34.68
C PRO A 20 -4.23 -8.85 33.82
N LEU A 21 -3.81 -8.80 32.56
CA LEU A 21 -4.18 -7.74 31.61
C LEU A 21 -5.70 -7.70 31.40
N LEU A 22 -6.34 -8.86 31.33
CA LEU A 22 -7.79 -9.00 31.17
C LEU A 22 -8.59 -8.69 32.46
N GLY A 23 -7.93 -8.18 33.50
CA GLY A 23 -8.57 -7.90 34.81
C GLY A 23 -8.82 -9.15 35.64
N LEU A 24 -8.13 -10.25 35.36
CA LEU A 24 -8.36 -11.56 35.97
C LEU A 24 -7.12 -12.10 36.73
N PRO A 25 -6.45 -11.29 37.59
CA PRO A 25 -5.14 -11.68 38.15
C PRO A 25 -5.17 -12.91 39.01
N ALA A 26 -6.33 -13.25 39.59
CA ALA A 26 -6.51 -14.40 40.46
C ALA A 26 -7.18 -15.62 39.78
N ALA A 27 -7.49 -15.50 38.48
CA ALA A 27 -8.04 -16.59 37.68
C ALA A 27 -6.95 -17.52 37.17
N SER A 28 -7.32 -18.75 36.81
CA SER A 28 -6.44 -19.70 36.17
C SER A 28 -6.94 -20.07 34.78
N LEU A 29 -6.01 -20.11 33.81
CA LEU A 29 -6.31 -20.58 32.50
C LEU A 29 -6.49 -22.10 32.51
N VAL A 30 -7.65 -22.59 32.08
CA VAL A 30 -7.90 -24.02 31.91
C VAL A 30 -7.37 -24.47 30.57
N ARG A 31 -7.74 -23.77 29.49
CA ARG A 31 -7.22 -24.00 28.14
C ARG A 31 -7.52 -22.83 27.20
N VAL A 32 -6.74 -22.69 26.14
CA VAL A 32 -7.06 -21.89 24.96
C VAL A 32 -7.88 -22.78 24.01
N GLU A 33 -9.01 -22.30 23.53
CA GLU A 33 -9.89 -23.01 22.62
C GLU A 33 -9.86 -22.37 21.23
N THR A 34 -9.82 -23.21 20.20
CA THR A 34 -10.01 -22.80 18.80
C THR A 34 -11.34 -23.37 18.34
N ARG A 35 -12.31 -22.50 18.03
CA ARG A 35 -13.61 -22.91 17.51
C ARG A 35 -13.97 -22.10 16.28
N GLU A 36 -14.48 -22.77 15.25
CA GLU A 36 -14.99 -22.16 14.06
C GLU A 36 -16.47 -21.82 14.23
N LEU A 37 -16.85 -20.63 13.77
CA LEU A 37 -18.25 -20.19 13.75
C LEU A 37 -18.91 -20.65 12.44
N PRO A 38 -20.12 -21.26 12.49
CA PRO A 38 -20.83 -21.64 11.28
C PRO A 38 -21.24 -20.41 10.46
N ALA A 39 -21.00 -20.47 9.14
CA ALA A 39 -21.54 -19.59 8.12
C ALA A 39 -21.11 -18.11 8.09
N SER A 40 -20.19 -17.65 8.94
CA SER A 40 -19.61 -16.30 8.80
C SER A 40 -18.13 -16.39 8.47
N ALA A 41 -17.65 -15.57 7.52
CA ALA A 41 -16.23 -15.42 7.20
C ALA A 41 -15.40 -14.78 8.33
N THR A 42 -16.03 -14.48 9.45
CA THR A 42 -15.43 -13.84 10.63
C THR A 42 -14.98 -14.90 11.63
N ARG A 43 -13.69 -14.97 11.87
CA ARG A 43 -13.09 -15.87 12.87
C ARG A 43 -12.94 -15.10 14.18
N LEU A 44 -13.34 -15.73 15.30
CA LEU A 44 -13.01 -15.25 16.63
C LEU A 44 -11.48 -15.27 16.83
N ASP A 45 -10.93 -14.20 17.41
CA ASP A 45 -9.49 -14.13 17.63
C ASP A 45 -9.04 -15.09 18.71
N THR A 46 -9.70 -15.08 19.87
CA THR A 46 -9.29 -15.88 21.00
C THR A 46 -10.47 -16.28 21.89
N LEU A 47 -10.53 -17.55 22.24
CA LEU A 47 -11.44 -18.11 23.23
C LEU A 47 -10.65 -18.76 24.37
N LEU A 48 -10.82 -18.27 25.58
CA LEU A 48 -10.18 -18.81 26.77
C LEU A 48 -11.21 -19.49 27.63
N ARG A 49 -10.94 -20.70 28.12
CA ARG A 49 -11.66 -21.31 29.23
C ARG A 49 -10.90 -21.00 30.53
N VAL A 50 -11.54 -20.27 31.42
CA VAL A 50 -10.92 -19.69 32.61
C VAL A 50 -11.64 -20.19 33.83
N ARG A 51 -10.89 -20.41 34.89
CA ARG A 51 -11.45 -20.75 36.24
C ARG A 51 -11.33 -19.57 37.18
N SER A 52 -12.46 -19.14 37.74
CA SER A 52 -12.49 -18.10 38.74
C SER A 52 -11.80 -18.55 40.04
N PRO A 53 -11.42 -17.62 40.94
CA PRO A 53 -10.87 -17.96 42.23
C PRO A 53 -11.82 -18.80 43.10
N GLN A 54 -13.14 -18.74 42.84
CA GLN A 54 -14.17 -19.53 43.52
C GLN A 54 -14.41 -20.89 42.86
N GLY A 55 -13.62 -21.24 41.81
CA GLY A 55 -13.69 -22.54 41.15
C GLY A 55 -14.73 -22.64 40.03
N GLN A 56 -15.39 -21.54 39.63
CA GLN A 56 -16.33 -21.52 38.51
C GLN A 56 -15.58 -21.44 37.17
N ASP A 57 -15.85 -22.39 36.28
CA ASP A 57 -15.37 -22.33 34.91
C ASP A 57 -16.27 -21.44 34.04
N TYR A 58 -15.67 -20.62 33.17
CA TYR A 58 -16.37 -19.75 32.23
C TYR A 58 -15.59 -19.54 30.96
N LEU A 59 -16.26 -19.07 29.92
CA LEU A 59 -15.64 -18.69 28.63
C LEU A 59 -15.35 -17.19 28.62
N HIS A 60 -14.12 -16.84 28.23
CA HIS A 60 -13.68 -15.47 28.02
C HIS A 60 -13.24 -15.29 26.58
N LEU A 61 -14.02 -14.50 25.84
CA LEU A 61 -13.73 -14.14 24.44
C LEU A 61 -12.87 -12.88 24.45
N VAL A 62 -11.81 -12.89 23.66
CA VAL A 62 -10.92 -11.73 23.50
C VAL A 62 -10.83 -11.39 22.02
N GLU A 63 -11.19 -10.16 21.69
CA GLU A 63 -11.02 -9.55 20.37
C GLU A 63 -9.87 -8.55 20.42
N TRP A 64 -8.87 -8.76 19.57
CA TRP A 64 -7.71 -7.90 19.42
C TRP A 64 -7.94 -6.88 18.32
N GLN A 65 -8.02 -5.60 18.67
CA GLN A 65 -8.37 -4.55 17.72
C GLN A 65 -7.12 -3.74 17.31
N GLY A 66 -6.53 -4.13 16.18
CA GLY A 66 -5.33 -3.51 15.57
C GLY A 66 -5.62 -2.60 14.38
N TYR A 67 -6.89 -2.30 14.08
CA TYR A 67 -7.38 -1.37 13.08
C TYR A 67 -8.75 -0.85 13.48
N TYR A 68 -9.21 0.25 12.88
CA TYR A 68 -10.53 0.79 13.15
C TYR A 68 -11.62 -0.10 12.53
N ASP A 69 -12.51 -0.61 13.39
CA ASP A 69 -13.68 -1.38 12.99
C ASP A 69 -14.90 -1.02 13.84
N PRO A 70 -15.86 -0.26 13.30
CA PRO A 70 -17.06 0.14 14.03
C PRO A 70 -17.98 -1.04 14.37
N ALA A 71 -17.79 -2.21 13.76
CA ALA A 71 -18.62 -3.39 13.95
C ALA A 71 -18.06 -4.36 15.02
N VAL A 72 -16.91 -4.08 15.64
CA VAL A 72 -16.26 -5.01 16.57
C VAL A 72 -17.18 -5.38 17.75
N LEU A 73 -17.93 -4.41 18.30
CA LEU A 73 -18.84 -4.67 19.42
C LEU A 73 -20.02 -5.56 18.99
N TRP A 74 -20.53 -5.39 17.76
CA TRP A 74 -21.55 -6.25 17.22
C TRP A 74 -21.06 -7.70 17.03
N ARG A 75 -19.83 -7.86 16.52
CA ARG A 75 -19.23 -9.19 16.38
C ARG A 75 -19.09 -9.87 17.74
N LEU A 76 -18.51 -9.15 18.70
CA LEU A 76 -18.31 -9.69 20.06
C LEU A 76 -19.62 -10.07 20.73
N ALA A 77 -20.65 -9.22 20.62
CA ALA A 77 -22.01 -9.54 21.13
C ALA A 77 -22.58 -10.79 20.44
N GLY A 78 -22.41 -10.92 19.12
CA GLY A 78 -22.81 -12.11 18.39
C GLY A 78 -22.10 -13.37 18.87
N TYR A 79 -20.79 -13.30 19.12
CA TYR A 79 -20.02 -14.42 19.65
C TYR A 79 -20.45 -14.81 21.06
N VAL A 80 -20.65 -13.84 21.98
CA VAL A 80 -21.14 -14.10 23.32
C VAL A 80 -22.49 -14.80 23.27
N ALA A 81 -23.43 -14.32 22.44
CA ALA A 81 -24.75 -14.93 22.28
C ALA A 81 -24.65 -16.36 21.73
N TRP A 82 -23.82 -16.56 20.70
CA TRP A 82 -23.66 -17.88 20.08
C TRP A 82 -23.06 -18.91 21.05
N PHE A 83 -21.96 -18.58 21.74
CA PHE A 83 -21.34 -19.49 22.72
C PHE A 83 -22.27 -19.75 23.91
N GLY A 84 -23.03 -18.73 24.37
CA GLY A 84 -24.05 -18.90 25.41
C GLY A 84 -25.15 -19.90 25.02
N GLN A 85 -25.52 -19.95 23.74
CA GLN A 85 -26.46 -20.95 23.22
C GLN A 85 -25.85 -22.34 23.10
N GLN A 86 -24.57 -22.45 22.72
CA GLN A 86 -23.90 -23.75 22.55
C GLN A 86 -23.56 -24.44 23.87
N GLU A 87 -23.30 -23.67 24.94
CA GLU A 87 -22.97 -24.20 26.27
C GLU A 87 -23.93 -23.61 27.32
N PRO A 88 -25.22 -24.07 27.37
CA PRO A 88 -26.19 -23.59 28.34
C PRO A 88 -25.67 -23.80 29.75
N GLY A 89 -25.75 -22.75 30.59
CA GLY A 89 -25.25 -22.76 31.97
C GLY A 89 -23.79 -22.36 32.13
N THR A 90 -23.02 -22.22 31.03
CA THR A 90 -21.67 -21.66 31.08
C THR A 90 -21.76 -20.14 30.98
N THR A 91 -21.13 -19.42 31.88
CA THR A 91 -20.99 -17.97 31.79
C THR A 91 -20.04 -17.62 30.60
N VAL A 92 -20.45 -16.68 29.77
CA VAL A 92 -19.65 -16.20 28.64
C VAL A 92 -19.47 -14.70 28.78
N VAL A 93 -18.22 -14.24 28.75
CA VAL A 93 -17.87 -12.82 28.84
C VAL A 93 -17.00 -12.44 27.64
N GLY A 94 -17.06 -11.18 27.21
CA GLY A 94 -16.29 -10.67 26.08
C GLY A 94 -15.46 -9.44 26.47
N THR A 95 -14.25 -9.33 25.93
CA THR A 95 -13.35 -8.19 26.10
C THR A 95 -12.77 -7.80 24.74
N VAL A 96 -12.74 -6.49 24.46
CA VAL A 96 -11.98 -5.93 23.36
C VAL A 96 -10.67 -5.35 23.88
N VAL A 97 -9.55 -5.72 23.28
CA VAL A 97 -8.23 -5.17 23.57
C VAL A 97 -7.82 -4.26 22.40
N TYR A 98 -7.88 -2.97 22.62
CA TYR A 98 -7.50 -1.96 21.64
C TYR A 98 -5.98 -1.72 21.69
N LEU A 99 -5.31 -1.80 20.53
CA LEU A 99 -3.86 -1.64 20.43
C LEU A 99 -3.44 -0.16 20.36
N ALA A 100 -4.30 0.72 19.83
CA ALA A 100 -4.03 2.15 19.69
C ALA A 100 -5.31 2.98 19.85
N PRO A 101 -5.21 4.28 20.26
CA PRO A 101 -6.36 5.13 20.52
C PRO A 101 -7.32 5.29 19.33
N GLU A 102 -6.79 5.35 18.13
CA GLU A 102 -7.56 5.52 16.88
C GLU A 102 -8.44 4.33 16.52
N TYR A 103 -8.26 3.19 17.16
CA TYR A 103 -9.04 1.97 16.92
C TYR A 103 -10.16 1.77 17.93
N ASP A 104 -10.20 2.61 18.97
CA ASP A 104 -11.10 2.49 20.09
C ASP A 104 -12.50 2.99 19.75
N VAL A 105 -13.47 2.10 19.72
CA VAL A 105 -14.89 2.41 19.50
C VAL A 105 -15.72 2.40 20.79
N GLY A 106 -15.08 2.26 21.95
CA GLY A 106 -15.73 2.20 23.25
C GLY A 106 -15.93 0.77 23.79
N ASP A 107 -16.75 0.66 24.82
CA ASP A 107 -17.01 -0.55 25.61
C ASP A 107 -18.48 -0.96 25.66
N THR A 108 -19.37 -0.19 25.01
CA THR A 108 -20.81 -0.43 25.14
C THR A 108 -21.45 -0.38 23.74
N LEU A 109 -22.03 -1.49 23.32
CA LEU A 109 -22.91 -1.52 22.17
C LEU A 109 -24.26 -0.94 22.56
N THR A 110 -24.61 0.23 22.03
CA THR A 110 -25.79 0.97 22.37
C THR A 110 -26.79 1.04 21.23
N GLN A 111 -28.06 0.77 21.47
CA GLN A 111 -29.15 0.99 20.54
C GLN A 111 -29.97 2.20 21.00
N VAL A 112 -30.22 3.13 20.11
CA VAL A 112 -30.93 4.40 20.40
C VAL A 112 -32.12 4.53 19.47
N ILE A 113 -33.31 4.85 20.04
CA ILE A 113 -34.53 5.23 19.33
C ILE A 113 -34.99 6.57 19.85
N ASP A 114 -35.20 7.54 18.97
CA ASP A 114 -35.65 8.90 19.33
C ASP A 114 -34.80 9.58 20.42
N GLY A 115 -33.49 9.35 20.40
CA GLY A 115 -32.55 9.89 21.40
C GLY A 115 -32.52 9.16 22.73
N GLN A 116 -33.31 8.11 22.89
CA GLN A 116 -33.34 7.28 24.12
C GLN A 116 -32.58 5.97 23.89
N VAL A 117 -31.74 5.59 24.86
CA VAL A 117 -31.08 4.29 24.87
C VAL A 117 -32.11 3.22 25.19
N VAL A 118 -32.43 2.37 24.20
CA VAL A 118 -33.38 1.26 24.35
C VAL A 118 -32.71 -0.04 24.73
N GLN A 119 -31.41 -0.15 24.42
CA GLN A 119 -30.61 -1.34 24.69
C GLN A 119 -29.14 -0.99 24.82
N ALA A 120 -28.44 -1.61 25.75
CA ALA A 120 -27.00 -1.45 25.94
C ALA A 120 -26.38 -2.78 26.41
N TRP A 121 -25.26 -3.15 25.75
CA TRP A 121 -24.45 -4.30 26.13
C TRP A 121 -23.02 -3.85 26.41
N PRO A 122 -22.67 -3.73 27.71
CA PRO A 122 -21.29 -3.45 28.08
C PRO A 122 -20.41 -4.69 27.86
N VAL A 123 -19.15 -4.46 27.40
CA VAL A 123 -18.12 -5.46 27.26
C VAL A 123 -16.86 -5.02 28.01
N GLY A 124 -15.96 -5.95 28.28
CA GLY A 124 -14.64 -5.60 28.79
C GLY A 124 -13.88 -4.73 27.75
N ARG A 125 -13.21 -3.68 28.24
CA ARG A 125 -12.40 -2.78 27.42
C ARG A 125 -11.02 -2.64 28.01
N ILE A 126 -10.00 -2.97 27.19
CA ILE A 126 -8.61 -2.80 27.56
C ILE A 126 -7.95 -1.91 26.53
N GLN A 127 -7.29 -0.87 26.98
CA GLN A 127 -6.56 0.10 26.18
C GLN A 127 -5.07 -0.09 26.48
N LEU A 128 -4.32 -0.73 25.56
CA LEU A 128 -2.91 -1.05 25.82
C LEU A 128 -2.06 0.19 26.05
N TRP A 129 -2.30 1.28 25.34
CA TRP A 129 -1.56 2.55 25.51
C TRP A 129 -1.78 3.23 26.89
N THR A 130 -2.74 2.77 27.71
CA THR A 130 -2.94 3.25 29.10
C THR A 130 -2.16 2.42 30.11
N GLN A 131 -1.76 1.20 29.75
CA GLN A 131 -0.94 0.33 30.60
C GLN A 131 0.50 0.82 30.60
N ASP A 132 1.23 0.62 31.71
CA ASP A 132 2.63 1.02 31.80
C ASP A 132 3.56 -0.12 31.35
N ALA A 133 4.45 0.18 30.41
CA ALA A 133 5.35 -0.80 29.86
C ALA A 133 6.41 -1.29 30.87
N GLN A 134 6.81 -0.44 31.82
CA GLN A 134 7.76 -0.83 32.89
C GLN A 134 7.09 -1.79 33.88
N ASP A 135 5.82 -1.54 34.24
CA ASP A 135 5.05 -2.45 35.10
C ASP A 135 4.85 -3.82 34.41
N ALA A 136 4.55 -3.80 33.10
CA ALA A 136 4.42 -5.04 32.33
C ALA A 136 5.72 -5.87 32.32
N LEU A 137 6.87 -5.22 32.22
CA LEU A 137 8.17 -5.87 32.29
C LEU A 137 8.51 -6.36 33.72
N ALA A 138 8.20 -5.53 34.75
CA ALA A 138 8.41 -5.86 36.16
C ALA A 138 7.56 -7.04 36.64
N ALA A 139 6.40 -7.27 36.01
CA ALA A 139 5.57 -8.43 36.29
C ALA A 139 6.25 -9.79 35.96
N ASN A 140 7.40 -9.76 35.30
CA ASN A 140 8.18 -10.93 34.88
C ASN A 140 7.35 -11.95 34.08
N SER A 141 6.35 -11.47 33.34
CA SER A 141 5.48 -12.25 32.46
C SER A 141 5.92 -12.10 31.04
N LEU A 142 6.24 -13.20 30.37
CA LEU A 142 6.70 -13.19 28.98
C LEU A 142 5.64 -12.64 28.01
N GLY A 143 4.36 -12.94 28.27
CA GLY A 143 3.27 -12.42 27.46
C GLY A 143 3.14 -10.90 27.55
N LEU A 144 3.22 -10.34 28.77
CA LEU A 144 3.17 -8.89 28.97
C LEU A 144 4.44 -8.19 28.45
N ALA A 145 5.61 -8.80 28.62
CA ALA A 145 6.87 -8.27 28.10
C ALA A 145 6.85 -8.14 26.56
N VAL A 146 6.27 -9.11 25.87
CA VAL A 146 6.12 -9.09 24.40
C VAL A 146 5.12 -8.01 23.94
N LEU A 147 4.09 -7.70 24.74
CA LEU A 147 3.13 -6.63 24.44
C LEU A 147 3.60 -5.24 24.86
N SER A 148 4.64 -5.14 25.68
CA SER A 148 5.12 -3.88 26.27
C SER A 148 5.42 -2.76 25.26
N PRO A 149 5.87 -3.03 24.00
CA PRO A 149 6.07 -1.97 23.01
C PRO A 149 4.79 -1.20 22.62
N LEU A 150 3.61 -1.79 22.85
CA LEU A 150 2.29 -1.18 22.58
C LEU A 150 1.75 -0.37 23.76
N MET A 151 2.48 -0.31 24.87
CA MET A 151 2.08 0.31 26.11
C MET A 151 2.69 1.71 26.29
N ARG A 152 2.16 2.47 27.25
CA ARG A 152 2.69 3.79 27.60
C ARG A 152 4.13 3.68 28.12
N ASN A 153 4.93 4.69 27.87
CA ASN A 153 6.34 4.79 28.28
C ASN A 153 7.27 3.71 27.68
N ALA A 154 6.84 3.04 26.61
CA ALA A 154 7.70 2.13 25.86
C ALA A 154 8.78 2.90 25.10
N ASP A 155 10.00 2.42 25.16
CA ASP A 155 11.14 2.93 24.40
C ASP A 155 12.08 1.80 23.93
N ALA A 156 13.12 2.16 23.16
CA ALA A 156 14.07 1.19 22.65
C ALA A 156 14.79 0.39 23.75
N SER A 157 15.07 1.01 24.91
CA SER A 157 15.78 0.34 26.02
C SER A 157 14.89 -0.72 26.67
N LEU A 158 13.61 -0.43 26.77
CA LEU A 158 12.59 -1.36 27.28
C LEU A 158 12.40 -2.54 26.34
N VAL A 159 12.36 -2.31 25.01
CA VAL A 159 12.34 -3.38 24.01
C VAL A 159 13.56 -4.29 24.16
N GLU A 160 14.75 -3.72 24.36
CA GLU A 160 15.96 -4.50 24.60
C GLU A 160 15.88 -5.34 25.88
N ALA A 161 15.27 -4.79 26.95
CA ALA A 161 15.07 -5.52 28.20
C ALA A 161 14.05 -6.66 28.03
N ALA A 162 12.94 -6.41 27.32
CA ALA A 162 11.95 -7.44 26.99
C ALA A 162 12.54 -8.57 26.16
N ALA A 163 13.36 -8.25 25.14
CA ALA A 163 14.04 -9.23 24.35
C ALA A 163 15.00 -10.10 25.19
N ARG A 164 15.76 -9.49 26.09
CA ARG A 164 16.62 -10.23 27.04
C ARG A 164 15.80 -11.17 27.95
N LEU A 165 14.67 -10.71 28.46
CA LEU A 165 13.78 -11.51 29.29
C LEU A 165 13.28 -12.75 28.53
N VAL A 166 12.83 -12.56 27.26
CA VAL A 166 12.39 -13.67 26.39
C VAL A 166 13.56 -14.66 26.17
N VAL A 167 14.76 -14.16 25.84
CA VAL A 167 15.92 -15.04 25.62
C VAL A 167 16.31 -15.83 26.86
N GLN A 168 16.16 -15.26 28.06
CA GLN A 168 16.54 -15.90 29.31
C GLN A 168 15.50 -16.89 29.83
N GLN A 169 14.21 -16.61 29.66
CA GLN A 169 13.15 -17.35 30.33
C GLN A 169 12.23 -18.15 29.41
N ALA A 170 12.17 -17.83 28.11
CA ALA A 170 11.32 -18.57 27.22
C ALA A 170 11.90 -19.96 26.89
N PRO A 171 11.06 -21.01 26.84
CA PRO A 171 11.48 -22.30 26.34
C PRO A 171 12.06 -22.17 24.92
N PRO A 172 13.12 -22.90 24.57
CA PRO A 172 13.74 -22.80 23.22
C PRO A 172 12.75 -22.94 22.07
N THR A 173 11.71 -23.77 22.25
CA THR A 173 10.64 -23.98 21.24
C THR A 173 9.70 -22.79 21.04
N GLN A 174 9.65 -21.84 21.96
CA GLN A 174 8.80 -20.65 21.91
C GLN A 174 9.60 -19.36 21.72
N GLN A 175 10.91 -19.41 21.92
CA GLN A 175 11.77 -18.22 21.95
C GLN A 175 11.75 -17.47 20.62
N GLY A 176 11.85 -18.18 19.49
CA GLY A 176 11.83 -17.60 18.16
C GLY A 176 10.49 -16.88 17.85
N ASP A 177 9.37 -17.52 18.18
CA ASP A 177 8.04 -16.96 17.95
C ASP A 177 7.80 -15.73 18.83
N LEU A 178 8.13 -15.79 20.11
CA LEU A 178 7.97 -14.65 21.04
C LEU A 178 8.85 -13.46 20.62
N LEU A 179 10.09 -13.70 20.18
CA LEU A 179 10.97 -12.65 19.65
C LEU A 179 10.44 -12.06 18.34
N SER A 180 9.85 -12.88 17.47
CA SER A 180 9.23 -12.41 16.23
C SER A 180 8.02 -11.51 16.49
N ILE A 181 7.17 -11.89 17.46
CA ILE A 181 6.02 -11.07 17.90
C ILE A 181 6.53 -9.74 18.50
N LEU A 182 7.50 -9.80 19.42
CA LEU A 182 8.10 -8.62 20.03
C LEU A 182 8.70 -7.69 18.97
N GLY A 183 9.43 -8.22 18.00
CA GLY A 183 10.02 -7.45 16.88
C GLY A 183 8.97 -6.77 16.03
N THR A 184 7.83 -7.42 15.78
CA THR A 184 6.71 -6.83 15.04
C THR A 184 6.13 -5.60 15.77
N PHE A 185 5.92 -5.70 17.08
CA PHE A 185 5.37 -4.58 17.86
C PHE A 185 6.40 -3.48 18.16
N ALA A 186 7.68 -3.83 18.17
CA ALA A 186 8.78 -2.91 18.42
C ALA A 186 9.21 -2.09 17.18
N GLU A 187 8.72 -2.38 15.99
CA GLU A 187 9.12 -1.70 14.74
C GLU A 187 9.06 -0.16 14.83
N PRO A 188 8.04 0.47 15.47
CA PRO A 188 8.01 1.92 15.63
C PRO A 188 9.07 2.49 16.58
N LEU A 189 9.59 1.68 17.50
CA LEU A 189 10.51 2.09 18.58
C LEU A 189 11.98 1.73 18.29
N LEU A 190 12.20 0.66 17.53
CA LEU A 190 13.53 0.12 17.27
C LEU A 190 13.63 -0.38 15.82
N GLN A 191 14.65 0.09 15.11
CA GLN A 191 14.88 -0.36 13.72
C GLN A 191 15.04 -1.88 13.64
N PRO A 192 14.44 -2.56 12.64
CA PRO A 192 14.47 -4.03 12.52
C PRO A 192 15.90 -4.61 12.49
N GLN A 193 16.85 -3.91 11.86
CA GLN A 193 18.25 -4.33 11.80
C GLN A 193 18.91 -4.33 13.19
N ARG A 194 18.61 -3.31 14.01
CA ARG A 194 19.11 -3.21 15.38
C ARG A 194 18.49 -4.29 16.26
N PHE A 195 17.20 -4.57 16.10
CA PHE A 195 16.53 -5.65 16.80
C PHE A 195 17.14 -7.02 16.44
N MET A 196 17.32 -7.31 15.14
CA MET A 196 17.95 -8.56 14.69
C MET A 196 19.39 -8.73 15.19
N HIS A 197 20.14 -7.62 15.29
CA HIS A 197 21.50 -7.66 15.86
C HIS A 197 21.47 -7.97 17.36
N LEU A 198 20.50 -7.43 18.09
CA LEU A 198 20.32 -7.64 19.53
C LEU A 198 20.00 -9.09 19.88
N VAL A 199 19.04 -9.69 19.14
CA VAL A 199 18.53 -11.06 19.48
C VAL A 199 19.34 -12.18 18.83
N GLY A 200 20.10 -11.88 17.77
CA GLY A 200 20.79 -12.87 16.94
C GLY A 200 19.84 -13.48 15.89
N ARG A 201 20.23 -13.42 14.63
CA ARG A 201 19.41 -13.94 13.50
C ARG A 201 19.06 -15.41 13.64
N GLU A 202 19.96 -16.21 14.18
CA GLU A 202 19.82 -17.64 14.40
C GLU A 202 18.66 -18.02 15.35
N LYS A 203 18.31 -17.14 16.31
CA LYS A 203 17.17 -17.37 17.23
C LYS A 203 15.82 -17.09 16.59
N LEU A 204 15.78 -16.33 15.52
CA LEU A 204 14.59 -16.07 14.71
C LEU A 204 14.42 -17.11 13.59
N MET A 205 15.54 -17.67 13.10
CA MET A 205 15.51 -18.72 12.07
C MET A 205 14.92 -20.01 12.65
N GLY A 206 13.87 -20.53 11.98
CA GLY A 206 13.12 -21.70 12.44
C GLY A 206 11.86 -21.35 13.23
N SER A 207 11.57 -20.06 13.46
CA SER A 207 10.26 -19.60 13.88
C SER A 207 9.31 -19.64 12.68
N GLY A 208 8.26 -20.45 12.74
CA GLY A 208 7.25 -20.48 11.68
C GLY A 208 6.56 -19.12 11.49
N LEU A 209 6.44 -18.33 12.56
CA LEU A 209 5.93 -16.96 12.48
C LEU A 209 6.91 -16.03 11.74
N PHE A 210 8.20 -16.11 12.02
CA PHE A 210 9.21 -15.30 11.34
C PHE A 210 9.20 -15.56 9.82
N ASP A 211 9.18 -16.83 9.43
CA ASP A 211 9.13 -17.24 8.02
C ASP A 211 7.86 -16.72 7.33
N LEU A 212 6.71 -16.80 8.01
CA LEU A 212 5.43 -16.30 7.50
C LEU A 212 5.45 -14.77 7.33
N LEU A 213 5.93 -14.03 8.33
CA LEU A 213 6.03 -12.56 8.28
C LEU A 213 7.01 -12.10 7.18
N MET A 214 8.11 -12.83 6.98
CA MET A 214 9.06 -12.54 5.89
C MET A 214 8.45 -12.79 4.52
N GLN A 215 7.68 -13.88 4.35
CA GLN A 215 6.95 -14.16 3.09
C GLN A 215 5.89 -13.09 2.79
N GLU A 216 5.12 -12.67 3.80
CA GLU A 216 4.14 -11.59 3.62
C GLU A 216 4.80 -10.28 3.23
N ARG A 217 5.91 -9.91 3.90
CA ARG A 217 6.66 -8.68 3.58
C ARG A 217 7.25 -8.71 2.16
N GLU A 218 7.76 -9.86 1.75
CA GLU A 218 8.26 -10.04 0.38
C GLU A 218 7.14 -9.91 -0.66
N ALA A 219 5.95 -10.43 -0.37
CA ALA A 219 4.77 -10.29 -1.23
C ALA A 219 4.33 -8.82 -1.34
N GLU A 220 4.26 -8.09 -0.22
CA GLU A 220 3.92 -6.65 -0.20
C GLU A 220 4.93 -5.79 -0.98
N LEU A 221 6.22 -6.11 -0.82
CA LEU A 221 7.28 -5.44 -1.59
C LEU A 221 7.15 -5.70 -3.09
N ARG A 222 6.90 -6.94 -3.49
CA ARG A 222 6.67 -7.30 -4.90
C ARG A 222 5.48 -6.55 -5.49
N GLU A 223 4.34 -6.53 -4.80
CA GLU A 223 3.15 -5.79 -5.24
C GLU A 223 3.42 -4.30 -5.39
N THR A 224 4.13 -3.71 -4.43
CA THR A 224 4.54 -2.30 -4.47
C THR A 224 5.47 -2.01 -5.65
N TYR A 225 6.46 -2.87 -5.90
CA TYR A 225 7.36 -2.74 -7.05
C TYR A 225 6.63 -2.91 -8.39
N GLU A 226 5.73 -3.89 -8.50
CA GLU A 226 4.92 -4.09 -9.71
C GLU A 226 4.02 -2.89 -10.00
N THR A 227 3.39 -2.32 -8.98
CA THR A 227 2.55 -1.14 -9.12
C THR A 227 3.36 0.06 -9.61
N LYS A 228 4.51 0.34 -8.99
CA LYS A 228 5.42 1.41 -9.44
C LYS A 228 5.93 1.19 -10.86
N LEU A 229 6.24 -0.05 -11.22
CA LEU A 229 6.69 -0.39 -12.57
C LEU A 229 5.59 -0.15 -13.61
N ARG A 230 4.35 -0.53 -13.31
CA ARG A 230 3.17 -0.26 -14.18
C ARG A 230 2.94 1.24 -14.36
N GLU A 231 3.03 2.02 -13.28
CA GLU A 231 2.93 3.48 -13.34
C GLU A 231 4.02 4.11 -14.20
N GLN A 232 5.27 3.69 -14.04
CA GLN A 232 6.39 4.15 -14.87
C GLN A 232 6.18 3.81 -16.35
N GLN A 233 5.74 2.59 -16.65
CA GLN A 233 5.46 2.17 -18.02
C GLN A 233 4.31 2.98 -18.65
N ALA A 234 3.26 3.28 -17.87
CA ALA A 234 2.15 4.11 -18.33
C ALA A 234 2.62 5.55 -18.64
N GLN A 235 3.45 6.14 -17.78
CA GLN A 235 4.03 7.47 -18.00
C GLN A 235 4.92 7.50 -19.24
N PHE A 236 5.73 6.46 -19.44
CA PHE A 236 6.61 6.37 -20.61
C PHE A 236 5.81 6.27 -21.92
N ARG A 237 4.75 5.43 -21.96
CA ARG A 237 3.83 5.35 -23.12
C ARG A 237 3.17 6.69 -23.42
N GLN A 238 2.70 7.39 -22.38
CA GLN A 238 2.08 8.70 -22.56
C GLN A 238 3.07 9.75 -23.12
N GLN A 239 4.34 9.71 -22.69
CA GLN A 239 5.38 10.59 -23.25
C GLN A 239 5.67 10.24 -24.71
N GLU A 240 5.73 8.96 -25.06
CA GLU A 240 5.97 8.51 -26.44
C GLU A 240 4.82 8.92 -27.36
N GLU A 241 3.57 8.80 -26.93
CA GLU A 241 2.40 9.27 -27.68
C GLU A 241 2.44 10.77 -27.91
N ARG A 242 2.72 11.58 -26.86
CA ARG A 242 2.87 13.03 -27.00
C ARG A 242 3.96 13.42 -27.98
N LEU A 243 5.09 12.72 -27.94
CA LEU A 243 6.19 12.99 -28.87
C LEU A 243 5.79 12.66 -30.33
N ARG A 244 5.07 11.54 -30.53
CA ARG A 244 4.52 11.18 -31.85
C ARG A 244 3.51 12.20 -32.37
N GLU A 245 2.62 12.69 -31.50
CA GLU A 245 1.68 13.74 -31.86
C GLU A 245 2.38 15.05 -32.23
N GLN A 246 3.38 15.46 -31.45
CA GLN A 246 4.18 16.66 -31.78
C GLN A 246 4.91 16.52 -33.13
N GLN A 247 5.50 15.35 -33.39
CA GLN A 247 6.15 15.09 -34.67
C GLN A 247 5.15 15.10 -35.83
N ALA A 248 3.96 14.56 -35.65
CA ALA A 248 2.91 14.57 -36.66
C ALA A 248 2.43 16.00 -36.94
N GLN A 249 2.20 16.81 -35.88
CA GLN A 249 1.83 18.23 -36.02
C GLN A 249 2.93 19.04 -36.74
N PHE A 250 4.19 18.79 -36.38
CA PHE A 250 5.31 19.48 -37.03
C PHE A 250 5.39 19.15 -38.55
N ARG A 251 5.23 17.89 -38.91
CA ARG A 251 5.19 17.48 -40.34
C ARG A 251 4.02 18.12 -41.08
N GLN A 252 2.85 18.20 -40.42
CA GLN A 252 1.67 18.83 -41.03
C GLN A 252 1.89 20.34 -41.25
N GLN A 253 2.50 21.01 -40.29
CA GLN A 253 2.85 22.44 -40.45
C GLN A 253 3.87 22.67 -41.55
N GLU A 254 4.88 21.82 -41.62
CA GLU A 254 5.90 21.91 -42.68
C GLU A 254 5.29 21.71 -44.07
N GLU A 255 4.36 20.75 -44.20
CA GLU A 255 3.62 20.49 -45.44
C GLU A 255 2.74 21.67 -45.83
N GLN A 256 1.97 22.24 -44.89
CA GLN A 256 1.15 23.42 -45.13
C GLN A 256 2.03 24.61 -45.61
N PHE A 257 3.13 24.85 -44.93
CA PHE A 257 4.04 25.92 -45.26
C PHE A 257 4.68 25.73 -46.61
N ARG A 258 4.98 24.50 -47.01
CA ARG A 258 5.47 24.16 -48.35
C ARG A 258 4.42 24.48 -49.40
N GLN A 259 3.18 24.10 -49.20
CA GLN A 259 2.08 24.39 -50.13
C GLN A 259 1.83 25.87 -50.28
N GLU A 260 1.88 26.65 -49.22
CA GLU A 260 1.78 28.13 -49.26
C GLU A 260 2.90 28.79 -50.11
N LEU A 261 4.15 28.32 -49.93
CA LEU A 261 5.27 28.82 -50.72
C LEU A 261 5.17 28.41 -52.19
N GLN A 262 4.71 27.18 -52.48
CA GLN A 262 4.47 26.77 -53.88
C GLN A 262 3.39 27.61 -54.52
N GLN A 263 2.27 27.88 -53.85
CA GLN A 263 1.21 28.76 -54.34
C GLN A 263 1.69 30.20 -54.53
N THR A 264 2.46 30.74 -53.61
CA THR A 264 3.05 32.09 -53.72
C THR A 264 3.97 32.15 -54.94
N LEU A 265 4.75 31.12 -55.22
CA LEU A 265 5.61 31.05 -56.38
C LEU A 265 4.83 30.95 -57.69
N GLU A 266 3.74 30.13 -57.73
CA GLU A 266 2.81 30.05 -58.87
C GLU A 266 2.17 31.41 -59.15
N GLU A 267 1.64 32.10 -58.12
CA GLU A 267 1.06 33.43 -58.26
C GLU A 267 2.07 34.49 -58.74
N THR A 268 3.28 34.49 -58.18
CA THR A 268 4.36 35.39 -58.57
C THR A 268 4.75 35.20 -60.04
N LEU A 269 4.83 33.94 -60.48
CA LEU A 269 5.15 33.62 -61.89
C LEU A 269 4.04 34.11 -62.83
N LEU A 270 2.77 33.87 -62.51
CA LEU A 270 1.61 34.26 -63.34
C LEU A 270 1.42 35.77 -63.40
N VAL A 271 1.64 36.47 -62.31
CA VAL A 271 1.54 37.96 -62.27
C VAL A 271 2.62 38.56 -63.18
N ARG A 272 3.84 38.02 -63.19
CA ARG A 272 4.94 38.55 -63.95
C ARG A 272 4.92 38.10 -65.42
N PHE A 273 4.51 36.86 -65.65
CA PHE A 273 4.47 36.19 -66.96
C PHE A 273 3.09 35.55 -67.20
N PRO A 274 2.05 36.33 -67.58
CA PRO A 274 0.70 35.78 -67.74
C PRO A 274 0.58 34.68 -68.82
N ALA A 275 1.55 34.56 -69.72
CA ALA A 275 1.60 33.51 -70.75
C ALA A 275 2.41 32.29 -70.33
N ALA A 276 2.77 32.12 -69.04
CA ALA A 276 3.57 31.00 -68.56
C ALA A 276 2.85 29.66 -68.77
N PRO A 277 3.54 28.64 -69.33
CA PRO A 277 2.98 27.32 -69.61
C PRO A 277 2.58 26.58 -68.32
N LEU A 278 1.49 25.84 -68.34
CA LEU A 278 1.04 25.02 -67.22
C LEU A 278 2.06 23.94 -66.73
N VAL A 279 3.02 23.59 -67.59
CA VAL A 279 4.12 22.67 -67.22
C VAL A 279 4.96 23.24 -66.09
N LEU A 280 5.17 24.55 -66.04
CA LEU A 280 5.93 25.20 -64.95
C LEU A 280 5.25 25.06 -63.57
N MET A 281 3.93 25.06 -63.53
CA MET A 281 3.16 24.81 -62.26
C MET A 281 3.44 23.41 -61.74
N ARG A 282 3.62 22.42 -62.64
CA ARG A 282 4.01 21.06 -62.29
C ARG A 282 5.43 21.01 -61.74
N ASP A 283 6.35 21.75 -62.30
CA ASP A 283 7.75 21.81 -61.87
C ASP A 283 7.83 22.48 -60.46
N ILE A 284 7.09 23.57 -60.21
CA ILE A 284 7.00 24.20 -58.90
C ILE A 284 6.54 23.22 -57.83
N ARG A 285 5.52 22.42 -58.12
CA ARG A 285 4.99 21.41 -57.17
C ARG A 285 5.96 20.25 -56.88
N ARG A 286 6.98 20.06 -57.72
CA ARG A 286 8.06 19.07 -57.50
C ARG A 286 9.18 19.59 -56.57
N VAL A 287 9.21 20.90 -56.32
CA VAL A 287 10.20 21.46 -55.40
C VAL A 287 9.75 21.23 -53.96
N HIS A 288 10.46 20.35 -53.26
CA HIS A 288 10.13 19.98 -51.86
C HIS A 288 10.90 20.82 -50.82
N SER A 289 11.99 21.44 -51.18
CA SER A 289 12.86 22.20 -50.29
C SER A 289 12.29 23.59 -50.01
N LEU A 290 11.95 23.88 -48.75
CA LEU A 290 11.45 25.21 -48.29
C LEU A 290 12.45 26.33 -48.58
N PRO A 291 13.76 26.18 -48.33
CA PRO A 291 14.77 27.19 -48.73
C PRO A 291 14.80 27.46 -50.20
N GLU A 292 14.69 26.42 -51.04
CA GLU A 292 14.72 26.52 -52.50
C GLU A 292 13.46 27.25 -53.02
N LEU A 293 12.29 26.91 -52.51
CA LEU A 293 11.03 27.63 -52.83
C LEU A 293 11.14 29.14 -52.53
N ARG A 294 11.68 29.51 -51.37
CA ARG A 294 11.91 30.92 -51.02
C ARG A 294 12.87 31.60 -51.98
N ARG A 295 13.95 30.93 -52.34
CA ARG A 295 14.95 31.42 -53.30
C ARG A 295 14.33 31.65 -54.68
N LEU A 296 13.51 30.68 -55.14
CA LEU A 296 12.84 30.78 -56.45
C LEU A 296 11.82 31.92 -56.51
N ILE A 297 11.06 32.20 -55.44
CA ILE A 297 10.15 33.32 -55.38
C ILE A 297 10.89 34.64 -55.65
N VAL A 298 12.04 34.83 -55.00
CA VAL A 298 12.85 36.03 -55.19
C VAL A 298 13.47 36.05 -56.60
N ALA A 299 13.98 34.90 -57.07
CA ALA A 299 14.61 34.80 -58.39
C ALA A 299 13.64 35.11 -59.54
N VAL A 300 12.39 34.57 -59.48
CA VAL A 300 11.36 34.79 -60.52
C VAL A 300 10.94 36.28 -60.57
N GLN A 301 11.02 37.04 -59.49
CA GLN A 301 10.78 38.49 -59.50
C GLN A 301 11.88 39.29 -60.22
N GLN A 302 13.08 38.76 -60.31
CA GLN A 302 14.28 39.46 -60.83
C GLN A 302 14.68 39.10 -62.26
N VAL A 303 14.23 37.95 -62.76
CA VAL A 303 14.62 37.49 -64.12
C VAL A 303 14.05 38.41 -65.21
N PRO A 304 14.78 38.57 -66.32
CA PRO A 304 14.39 39.51 -67.39
C PRO A 304 13.23 39.00 -68.27
N ASP A 305 13.15 37.69 -68.50
CA ASP A 305 12.15 37.09 -69.39
C ASP A 305 11.72 35.68 -68.92
N LEU A 306 10.67 35.16 -69.57
CA LEU A 306 10.09 33.85 -69.25
C LEU A 306 11.04 32.70 -69.50
N ALA A 307 11.90 32.76 -70.51
CA ALA A 307 12.80 31.66 -70.82
C ALA A 307 13.84 31.39 -69.71
N VAL A 308 14.33 32.46 -69.10
CA VAL A 308 15.22 32.34 -67.91
C VAL A 308 14.47 31.78 -66.67
N ALA A 309 13.20 32.19 -66.47
CA ALA A 309 12.37 31.65 -65.42
C ALA A 309 12.11 30.13 -65.59
N GLU A 310 11.84 29.69 -66.82
CA GLU A 310 11.67 28.26 -67.16
C GLU A 310 12.92 27.43 -66.83
N GLN A 311 14.09 27.93 -67.22
CA GLN A 311 15.35 27.23 -66.91
C GLN A 311 15.60 27.07 -65.41
N LEU A 312 15.33 28.14 -64.63
CA LEU A 312 15.50 28.12 -63.17
C LEU A 312 14.55 27.14 -62.50
N LEU A 313 13.26 27.16 -62.88
CA LEU A 313 12.26 26.25 -62.31
C LEU A 313 12.48 24.82 -62.71
N HIS A 314 12.86 24.57 -63.97
CA HIS A 314 13.19 23.21 -64.46
C HIS A 314 14.43 22.64 -63.76
N ALA A 315 15.46 23.44 -63.53
CA ALA A 315 16.64 23.03 -62.79
C ALA A 315 16.33 22.69 -61.31
N ALA A 316 15.46 23.49 -60.64
CA ALA A 316 15.05 23.24 -59.26
C ALA A 316 14.09 22.05 -59.08
N ALA A 317 13.33 21.70 -60.14
CA ALA A 317 12.43 20.55 -60.14
C ALA A 317 13.14 19.20 -60.36
N GLN A 318 14.41 19.23 -60.84
CA GLN A 318 15.21 18.02 -60.95
C GLN A 318 15.70 17.57 -59.58
N PRO A 319 15.60 16.27 -59.23
CA PRO A 319 16.12 15.78 -57.96
C PRO A 319 17.64 16.04 -57.93
N SER A 320 18.09 16.82 -56.91
CA SER A 320 19.53 16.98 -56.67
C SER A 320 20.12 15.61 -56.29
N GLU A 321 20.99 15.07 -57.15
CA GLU A 321 21.73 13.81 -56.90
C GLU A 321 22.69 13.86 -55.67
N ASN A 322 22.70 14.93 -54.93
CA ASN A 322 23.60 15.13 -53.79
C ASN A 322 22.83 15.14 -52.44
N GLY A 323 22.51 13.96 -51.90
CA GLY A 323 21.86 13.84 -50.61
C GLY A 323 21.93 12.44 -50.00
N VAL A 324 23.10 11.78 -50.09
CA VAL A 324 23.42 10.65 -49.23
C VAL A 324 24.81 10.87 -48.67
N SER A 325 24.86 11.35 -47.45
CA SER A 325 26.00 11.14 -46.54
C SER A 325 25.45 11.13 -45.13
#